data_9fd8645cd49e21f3111274217946b0d0
#
_entry.id   9fd8645cd49e21f3111274217946b0d0
#
_cell.length_a   1.000
_cell.length_b   1.000
_cell.length_c   1.000
_cell.angle_alpha   90.00
_cell.angle_beta   90.00
_cell.angle_gamma   90.00
#
_symmetry.space_group_name_H-M   'P 1'
#
loop_
_entity.id
_entity.type
_entity.pdbx_description
1 polymer ?
#
loop_
_entity_poly.entity_id
_entity_poly.type
_entity_poly.pdbx_seq_one_letter_code
_entity_poly.pdbx_strand_id
1 'polypeptide(L)'
;MLHSLPWYVFLGGNKMIKLYTEDGWPNFSEDDGILSTGAPIIFIWGGRGTGKTYGALKHVHQTGEEFLYLRRTPQQAELICASPSMWPWSPLNDDLQTHYAPFKIPKIAGLYEVGNAGAYTDTGSPIKPAQMAGVVGSVGTLARTRGFSSPHTNIIILDEYQKEESDYYRRGEGVGLANIYETVNRNRELQGQKPLTLLCMSNAVGMANPYYMQWEITDTVEKMIGKKERVKLLADKGILLIDLVDSPIAKEKANTALYRSMTGTDFYRSAIENQYSAEEKSLVVSRPLREYYPLVQIGRCCIYEHKSKPLYYVCRHRSGEMPTYGTGDYERKRFRAAYGYIWPAYLQRQIEFERYSDEIFFREYCGT
;
A
#
# COMPACT_ATOMS: atom_id res chain seq x y z
N MET A 1 5.87 -34.42 -2.00
CA MET A 1 6.46 -34.03 -0.71
C MET A 1 6.64 -32.53 -0.50
N LEU A 2 6.45 -31.65 -1.50
CA LEU A 2 6.59 -30.18 -1.35
C LEU A 2 5.37 -29.50 -0.69
N HIS A 3 4.23 -30.20 -0.53
CA HIS A 3 2.97 -29.66 0.00
C HIS A 3 2.97 -29.37 1.51
N SER A 4 4.00 -29.76 2.24
CA SER A 4 4.08 -29.61 3.69
C SER A 4 5.02 -28.48 4.16
N LEU A 5 5.68 -27.77 3.25
CA LEU A 5 6.55 -26.65 3.61
C LEU A 5 5.71 -25.36 3.74
N PRO A 6 5.70 -24.71 4.91
CA PRO A 6 4.86 -23.54 5.17
C PRO A 6 5.21 -22.31 4.31
N TRP A 7 6.26 -22.39 3.51
CA TRP A 7 6.79 -21.30 2.70
C TRP A 7 6.29 -21.25 1.27
N TYR A 8 5.64 -22.35 0.81
CA TYR A 8 5.10 -22.42 -0.55
C TYR A 8 3.60 -22.17 -0.54
N VAL A 9 3.13 -21.36 -1.48
CA VAL A 9 1.71 -21.04 -1.65
C VAL A 9 1.30 -21.22 -3.09
N PHE A 10 0.12 -21.83 -3.29
CA PHE A 10 -0.51 -22.00 -4.59
C PHE A 10 -1.28 -20.74 -4.99
N LEU A 11 -1.08 -20.27 -6.22
CA LEU A 11 -1.76 -19.11 -6.80
C LEU A 11 -3.01 -19.46 -7.62
N GLY A 12 -3.34 -20.74 -7.69
CA GLY A 12 -4.32 -21.30 -8.62
C GLY A 12 -3.67 -21.90 -9.86
N GLY A 13 -4.32 -22.92 -10.46
CA GLY A 13 -3.65 -23.76 -11.47
C GLY A 13 -2.45 -24.50 -10.85
N ASN A 14 -1.39 -24.66 -11.63
CA ASN A 14 -0.16 -25.33 -11.19
C ASN A 14 0.95 -24.36 -10.73
N LYS A 15 0.65 -23.04 -10.57
CA LYS A 15 1.65 -22.06 -10.18
C LYS A 15 1.81 -21.99 -8.67
N MET A 16 3.03 -22.19 -8.21
CA MET A 16 3.42 -22.13 -6.81
C MET A 16 4.55 -21.11 -6.64
N ILE A 17 4.51 -20.33 -5.56
CA ILE A 17 5.57 -19.40 -5.20
C ILE A 17 6.13 -19.72 -3.82
N LYS A 18 7.43 -19.50 -3.65
CA LYS A 18 8.14 -19.58 -2.38
C LYS A 18 8.17 -18.20 -1.73
N LEU A 19 7.37 -18.00 -0.67
CA LEU A 19 7.24 -16.69 -0.01
C LEU A 19 8.47 -16.29 0.80
N TYR A 20 9.21 -17.25 1.34
CA TYR A 20 10.35 -17.02 2.21
C TYR A 20 11.59 -17.76 1.70
N THR A 21 12.76 -17.16 1.87
CA THR A 21 14.05 -17.82 1.70
C THR A 21 14.27 -18.88 2.78
N GLU A 22 15.35 -19.65 2.69
CA GLU A 22 15.72 -20.65 3.71
C GLU A 22 16.03 -19.99 5.07
N ASP A 23 16.53 -18.75 5.05
CA ASP A 23 16.82 -17.94 6.23
C ASP A 23 15.55 -17.25 6.79
N GLY A 24 14.38 -17.49 6.20
CA GLY A 24 13.09 -16.95 6.67
C GLY A 24 12.76 -15.53 6.23
N TRP A 25 13.54 -14.91 5.36
CA TRP A 25 13.29 -13.59 4.79
C TRP A 25 12.29 -13.65 3.62
N PRO A 26 11.52 -12.60 3.32
CA PRO A 26 10.68 -12.55 2.12
C PRO A 26 11.51 -12.77 0.85
N ASN A 27 11.05 -13.70 0.01
CA ASN A 27 11.73 -14.09 -1.21
C ASN A 27 11.25 -13.26 -2.41
N PHE A 28 12.03 -12.30 -2.86
CA PHE A 28 11.74 -11.47 -4.03
C PHE A 28 12.32 -12.02 -5.34
N SER A 29 12.78 -13.27 -5.38
CA SER A 29 13.30 -13.90 -6.61
C SER A 29 12.28 -13.83 -7.76
N GLU A 30 12.79 -13.62 -8.97
CA GLU A 30 12.02 -13.74 -10.22
C GLU A 30 11.82 -15.19 -10.67
N ASP A 31 12.57 -16.14 -10.13
CA ASP A 31 12.49 -17.57 -10.51
C ASP A 31 11.37 -18.27 -9.77
N ASP A 32 11.36 -18.20 -8.44
CA ASP A 32 10.45 -18.95 -7.58
C ASP A 32 9.75 -18.11 -6.49
N GLY A 33 10.16 -16.84 -6.34
CA GLY A 33 9.69 -15.93 -5.31
C GLY A 33 8.48 -15.09 -5.72
N ILE A 34 8.28 -14.00 -5.00
CA ILE A 34 7.15 -13.07 -5.16
C ILE A 34 7.12 -12.50 -6.59
N LEU A 35 8.27 -12.08 -7.12
CA LEU A 35 8.36 -11.45 -8.44
C LEU A 35 8.21 -12.46 -9.59
N SER A 36 8.37 -13.76 -9.33
CA SER A 36 8.15 -14.80 -10.33
C SER A 36 6.73 -14.82 -10.89
N THR A 37 5.77 -14.22 -10.18
CA THR A 37 4.38 -14.12 -10.64
C THR A 37 4.21 -13.30 -11.90
N GLY A 38 5.13 -12.35 -12.14
CA GLY A 38 5.01 -11.38 -13.23
C GLY A 38 3.90 -10.35 -13.04
N ALA A 39 3.27 -10.29 -11.85
CA ALA A 39 2.25 -9.29 -11.56
C ALA A 39 2.87 -7.90 -11.52
N PRO A 40 2.37 -6.94 -12.33
CA PRO A 40 2.93 -5.58 -12.35
C PRO A 40 2.63 -4.78 -11.07
N ILE A 41 1.61 -5.13 -10.31
CA ILE A 41 1.23 -4.42 -9.09
C ILE A 41 1.16 -5.42 -7.93
N ILE A 42 1.94 -5.16 -6.89
CA ILE A 42 2.09 -6.08 -5.75
C ILE A 42 1.89 -5.31 -4.45
N PHE A 43 0.93 -5.76 -3.63
CA PHE A 43 0.74 -5.25 -2.28
C PHE A 43 1.14 -6.31 -1.26
N ILE A 44 2.05 -5.95 -0.38
CA ILE A 44 2.57 -6.83 0.67
C ILE A 44 2.36 -6.16 2.02
N TRP A 45 1.73 -6.87 2.93
CA TRP A 45 1.69 -6.46 4.34
C TRP A 45 2.19 -7.59 5.23
N GLY A 46 2.73 -7.24 6.38
CA GLY A 46 3.34 -8.21 7.29
C GLY A 46 3.86 -7.55 8.56
N GLY A 47 4.21 -8.35 9.55
CA GLY A 47 4.74 -7.87 10.83
C GLY A 47 5.99 -6.97 10.69
N ARG A 48 6.26 -6.20 11.74
CA ARG A 48 7.45 -5.32 11.78
C ARG A 48 8.75 -6.11 11.79
N GLY A 49 9.75 -5.63 11.02
CA GLY A 49 11.10 -6.21 10.99
C GLY A 49 11.15 -7.64 10.46
N THR A 50 10.25 -8.00 9.57
CA THR A 50 10.25 -9.29 8.85
C THR A 50 11.08 -9.25 7.57
N GLY A 51 11.87 -8.20 7.33
CA GLY A 51 12.80 -8.09 6.22
C GLY A 51 12.20 -7.65 4.88
N LYS A 52 10.97 -7.13 4.84
CA LYS A 52 10.34 -6.68 3.58
C LYS A 52 11.21 -5.69 2.82
N THR A 53 11.61 -4.60 3.48
CA THR A 53 12.47 -3.55 2.91
C THR A 53 13.83 -4.12 2.52
N TYR A 54 14.47 -4.85 3.42
CA TYR A 54 15.78 -5.46 3.16
C TYR A 54 15.74 -6.41 1.94
N GLY A 55 14.75 -7.30 1.86
CA GLY A 55 14.61 -8.24 0.74
C GLY A 55 14.39 -7.53 -0.60
N ALA A 56 13.56 -6.48 -0.64
CA ALA A 56 13.34 -5.70 -1.85
C ALA A 56 14.60 -4.95 -2.31
N LEU A 57 15.36 -4.35 -1.36
CA LEU A 57 16.60 -3.66 -1.66
C LEU A 57 17.72 -4.62 -2.08
N LYS A 58 17.78 -5.82 -1.47
CA LYS A 58 18.70 -6.88 -1.87
C LYS A 58 18.42 -7.34 -3.30
N HIS A 59 17.13 -7.46 -3.68
CA HIS A 59 16.74 -7.81 -5.04
C HIS A 59 17.26 -6.79 -6.06
N VAL A 60 17.01 -5.50 -5.87
CA VAL A 60 17.48 -4.46 -6.81
C VAL A 60 19.01 -4.36 -6.86
N HIS A 61 19.68 -4.65 -5.74
CA HIS A 61 21.15 -4.77 -5.74
C HIS A 61 21.62 -5.95 -6.60
N GLN A 62 21.02 -7.13 -6.45
CA GLN A 62 21.41 -8.35 -7.16
C GLN A 62 21.13 -8.28 -8.66
N THR A 63 20.04 -7.67 -9.05
CA THR A 63 19.64 -7.53 -10.47
C THR A 63 20.30 -6.34 -11.15
N GLY A 64 20.76 -5.35 -10.40
CA GLY A 64 21.25 -4.08 -10.94
C GLY A 64 20.17 -3.22 -11.57
N GLU A 65 18.90 -3.51 -11.31
CA GLU A 65 17.76 -2.73 -11.83
C GLU A 65 17.74 -1.33 -11.25
N GLU A 66 17.53 -0.31 -12.10
CA GLU A 66 17.22 1.02 -11.60
C GLU A 66 15.86 1.03 -10.91
N PHE A 67 15.80 1.69 -9.76
CA PHE A 67 14.63 1.72 -8.91
C PHE A 67 14.17 3.14 -8.55
N LEU A 68 12.90 3.25 -8.22
CA LEU A 68 12.30 4.41 -7.57
C LEU A 68 11.79 3.99 -6.19
N TYR A 69 12.49 4.40 -5.12
CA TYR A 69 12.09 4.11 -3.75
C TYR A 69 11.28 5.27 -3.18
N LEU A 70 10.07 5.01 -2.76
CA LEU A 70 9.12 6.01 -2.32
C LEU A 70 8.71 5.83 -0.87
N ARG A 71 8.60 6.98 -0.18
CA ARG A 71 7.83 7.12 1.05
C ARG A 71 6.54 7.87 0.76
N ARG A 72 5.59 7.89 1.67
CA ARG A 72 4.32 8.59 1.47
C ARG A 72 4.51 10.11 1.39
N THR A 73 5.31 10.68 2.29
CA THR A 73 5.46 12.12 2.43
C THR A 73 6.89 12.61 2.20
N PRO A 74 7.07 13.88 1.77
CA PRO A 74 8.41 14.45 1.60
C PRO A 74 9.23 14.41 2.90
N GLN A 75 8.60 14.67 4.04
CA GLN A 75 9.25 14.63 5.36
C GLN A 75 9.79 13.24 5.68
N GLN A 76 9.03 12.18 5.38
CA GLN A 76 9.50 10.80 5.55
C GLN A 76 10.69 10.49 4.63
N ALA A 77 10.65 10.95 3.36
CA ALA A 77 11.78 10.78 2.44
C ALA A 77 13.04 11.53 2.90
N GLU A 78 12.89 12.76 3.41
CA GLU A 78 13.99 13.52 3.98
C GLU A 78 14.56 12.85 5.23
N LEU A 79 13.70 12.36 6.11
CA LEU A 79 14.11 11.72 7.36
C LEU A 79 14.97 10.48 7.13
N ILE A 80 14.57 9.59 6.24
CA ILE A 80 15.35 8.39 5.93
C ILE A 80 16.70 8.68 5.25
N CYS A 81 16.83 9.84 4.61
CA CYS A 81 18.07 10.29 3.99
C CYS A 81 18.95 11.17 4.92
N ALA A 82 18.45 11.51 6.12
CA ALA A 82 19.12 12.48 7.00
C ALA A 82 20.34 11.91 7.72
N SER A 83 20.36 10.60 7.99
CA SER A 83 21.47 9.97 8.69
C SER A 83 21.63 8.48 8.32
N PRO A 84 22.84 7.92 8.47
CA PRO A 84 23.08 6.49 8.24
C PRO A 84 22.19 5.58 9.11
N SER A 85 21.84 5.99 10.33
CA SER A 85 20.99 5.19 11.23
C SER A 85 19.54 5.07 10.77
N MET A 86 19.07 5.94 9.88
CA MET A 86 17.73 5.92 9.31
C MET A 86 17.71 5.42 7.87
N TRP A 87 18.89 5.26 7.26
CA TRP A 87 19.04 4.91 5.86
C TRP A 87 18.65 3.45 5.61
N PRO A 88 17.64 3.16 4.76
CA PRO A 88 17.13 1.80 4.57
C PRO A 88 18.15 0.80 4.00
N TRP A 89 19.19 1.30 3.32
CA TRP A 89 20.29 0.50 2.78
C TRP A 89 21.38 0.20 3.82
N SER A 90 21.38 0.82 5.01
CA SER A 90 22.44 0.58 5.98
C SER A 90 22.64 -0.90 6.32
N PRO A 91 21.59 -1.70 6.61
CA PRO A 91 21.78 -3.13 6.85
C PRO A 91 22.35 -3.87 5.63
N LEU A 92 21.94 -3.50 4.42
CA LEU A 92 22.46 -4.08 3.20
C LEU A 92 23.93 -3.69 2.97
N ASN A 93 24.29 -2.43 3.26
CA ASN A 93 25.65 -1.96 3.17
C ASN A 93 26.57 -2.75 4.09
N ASP A 94 26.13 -3.00 5.33
CA ASP A 94 26.89 -3.77 6.31
C ASP A 94 27.05 -5.23 5.89
N ASP A 95 25.96 -5.88 5.46
CA ASP A 95 25.98 -7.31 5.10
C ASP A 95 26.76 -7.60 3.81
N LEU A 96 26.62 -6.76 2.80
CA LEU A 96 27.20 -6.98 1.47
C LEU A 96 28.43 -6.11 1.19
N GLN A 97 28.91 -5.35 2.19
CA GLN A 97 30.06 -4.44 2.06
C GLN A 97 29.86 -3.46 0.89
N THR A 98 28.62 -2.99 0.71
CA THR A 98 28.26 -1.96 -0.27
C THR A 98 28.24 -0.58 0.37
N HIS A 99 28.12 0.47 -0.43
CA HIS A 99 28.19 1.85 0.04
C HIS A 99 27.06 2.71 -0.57
N TYR A 100 25.84 2.18 -0.60
CA TYR A 100 24.70 2.95 -1.06
C TYR A 100 24.48 4.17 -0.19
N ALA A 101 24.44 5.34 -0.82
CA ALA A 101 24.26 6.63 -0.16
C ALA A 101 23.27 7.52 -0.92
N PRO A 102 22.53 8.40 -0.23
CA PRO A 102 21.63 9.38 -0.84
C PRO A 102 22.41 10.66 -1.21
N PHE A 103 22.16 11.17 -2.42
CA PHE A 103 22.70 12.41 -2.94
C PHE A 103 21.56 13.37 -3.25
N LYS A 104 21.44 14.45 -2.49
CA LYS A 104 20.32 15.39 -2.58
C LYS A 104 20.21 16.03 -3.96
N ILE A 105 19.03 16.02 -4.55
CA ILE A 105 18.74 16.78 -5.76
C ILE A 105 18.41 18.23 -5.35
N PRO A 106 19.17 19.23 -5.83
CA PRO A 106 18.97 20.61 -5.44
C PRO A 106 17.56 21.13 -5.79
N LYS A 107 17.01 21.99 -4.95
CA LYS A 107 15.74 22.70 -5.14
C LYS A 107 14.46 21.84 -5.12
N ILE A 108 14.56 20.52 -4.92
CA ILE A 108 13.40 19.64 -4.77
C ILE A 108 13.46 18.99 -3.39
N ALA A 109 12.50 19.32 -2.54
CA ALA A 109 12.40 18.74 -1.21
C ALA A 109 12.06 17.25 -1.26
N GLY A 110 12.76 16.45 -0.44
CA GLY A 110 12.51 15.02 -0.32
C GLY A 110 12.82 14.19 -1.58
N LEU A 111 13.71 14.67 -2.45
CA LEU A 111 14.17 13.93 -3.64
C LEU A 111 15.69 13.78 -3.64
N TYR A 112 16.15 12.53 -3.79
CA TYR A 112 17.55 12.15 -3.72
C TYR A 112 17.85 11.12 -4.80
N GLU A 113 19.00 11.24 -5.45
CA GLU A 113 19.58 10.14 -6.23
C GLU A 113 20.27 9.17 -5.27
N VAL A 114 20.30 7.91 -5.61
CA VAL A 114 20.99 6.85 -4.85
C VAL A 114 22.10 6.27 -5.68
N GLY A 115 23.30 6.21 -5.10
CA GLY A 115 24.45 5.60 -5.74
C GLY A 115 25.26 4.75 -4.80
N ASN A 116 25.95 3.73 -5.32
CA ASN A 116 26.93 2.95 -4.57
C ASN A 116 28.26 3.69 -4.64
N ALA A 117 28.61 4.42 -3.57
CA ALA A 117 29.78 5.28 -3.53
C ALA A 117 31.07 4.45 -3.43
N GLY A 118 31.88 4.49 -4.48
CA GLY A 118 33.21 3.80 -4.48
C GLY A 118 34.30 4.55 -3.74
N ALA A 119 34.06 5.81 -3.34
CA ALA A 119 35.08 6.66 -2.69
C ALA A 119 34.44 7.63 -1.70
N TYR A 120 35.25 8.14 -0.77
CA TYR A 120 34.86 9.10 0.26
C TYR A 120 35.84 10.29 0.26
N THR A 121 35.33 11.45 0.67
CA THR A 121 36.16 12.63 0.92
C THR A 121 37.01 12.43 2.17
N ASP A 122 38.01 13.28 2.38
CA ASP A 122 38.83 13.30 3.60
C ASP A 122 38.00 13.51 4.89
N THR A 123 36.78 14.07 4.76
CA THR A 123 35.82 14.25 5.86
C THR A 123 34.89 13.07 6.05
N GLY A 124 35.07 11.98 5.30
CA GLY A 124 34.23 10.77 5.38
C GLY A 124 32.87 10.88 4.67
N SER A 125 32.64 11.92 3.85
CA SER A 125 31.40 12.05 3.07
C SER A 125 31.49 11.22 1.78
N PRO A 126 30.41 10.50 1.37
CA PRO A 126 30.43 9.71 0.14
C PRO A 126 30.56 10.60 -1.09
N ILE A 127 31.42 10.21 -2.02
CA ILE A 127 31.57 10.87 -3.31
C ILE A 127 30.54 10.30 -4.27
N LYS A 128 29.79 11.20 -4.93
CA LYS A 128 28.74 10.83 -5.88
C LYS A 128 29.33 10.04 -7.06
N PRO A 129 28.90 8.79 -7.29
CA PRO A 129 29.39 8.00 -8.42
C PRO A 129 28.85 8.51 -9.75
N ALA A 130 29.49 8.13 -10.86
CA ALA A 130 29.06 8.51 -12.20
C ALA A 130 27.71 7.89 -12.60
N GLN A 131 27.45 6.66 -12.13
CA GLN A 131 26.18 5.97 -12.39
C GLN A 131 25.37 5.88 -11.10
N MET A 132 24.10 6.30 -11.17
CA MET A 132 23.15 6.16 -10.09
C MET A 132 22.44 4.82 -10.19
N ALA A 133 22.11 4.24 -9.04
CA ALA A 133 21.34 3.01 -8.94
C ALA A 133 19.81 3.28 -8.95
N GLY A 134 19.39 4.46 -8.53
CA GLY A 134 17.99 4.81 -8.46
C GLY A 134 17.74 6.16 -7.81
N VAL A 135 16.49 6.38 -7.43
CA VAL A 135 16.02 7.61 -6.81
C VAL A 135 15.19 7.30 -5.56
N VAL A 136 15.38 8.10 -4.52
CA VAL A 136 14.51 8.15 -3.33
C VAL A 136 13.64 9.40 -3.42
N GLY A 137 12.35 9.21 -3.19
CA GLY A 137 11.40 10.32 -3.20
C GLY A 137 10.16 10.05 -2.35
N SER A 138 9.11 10.81 -2.62
CA SER A 138 7.81 10.57 -2.00
C SER A 138 6.66 10.68 -2.98
N VAL A 139 5.56 9.99 -2.68
CA VAL A 139 4.30 10.14 -3.42
C VAL A 139 3.88 11.62 -3.41
N GLY A 140 3.98 12.30 -2.27
CA GLY A 140 3.61 13.71 -2.13
C GLY A 140 4.43 14.67 -3.00
N THR A 141 5.71 14.39 -3.25
CA THR A 141 6.58 15.19 -4.13
C THR A 141 6.32 14.86 -5.60
N LEU A 142 6.42 13.59 -5.97
CA LEU A 142 6.40 13.18 -7.39
C LEU A 142 5.04 13.33 -8.05
N ALA A 143 3.95 13.13 -7.33
CA ALA A 143 2.59 13.38 -7.85
C ALA A 143 2.37 14.85 -8.30
N ARG A 144 3.18 15.78 -7.81
CA ARG A 144 3.13 17.21 -8.17
C ARG A 144 4.20 17.62 -9.17
N THR A 145 5.20 16.78 -9.39
CA THR A 145 6.34 17.09 -10.27
C THR A 145 5.98 16.70 -11.70
N ARG A 146 5.54 17.70 -12.49
CA ARG A 146 5.29 17.49 -13.92
C ARG A 146 6.61 17.28 -14.65
N GLY A 147 6.65 16.29 -15.54
CA GLY A 147 7.83 16.02 -16.36
C GLY A 147 8.92 15.19 -15.70
N PHE A 148 8.66 14.59 -14.52
CA PHE A 148 9.55 13.58 -13.95
C PHE A 148 9.72 12.44 -14.98
N SER A 149 10.97 12.10 -15.25
CA SER A 149 11.33 11.04 -16.18
C SER A 149 12.34 10.12 -15.55
N SER A 150 12.05 8.83 -15.51
CA SER A 150 12.97 7.79 -15.08
C SER A 150 12.83 6.60 -16.03
N PRO A 151 13.35 6.73 -17.28
CA PRO A 151 13.08 5.78 -18.36
C PRO A 151 13.67 4.39 -18.11
N HIS A 152 14.69 4.30 -17.26
CA HIS A 152 15.38 3.06 -16.94
C HIS A 152 14.87 2.38 -15.64
N THR A 153 13.98 3.05 -14.90
CA THR A 153 13.38 2.46 -13.68
C THR A 153 12.51 1.25 -14.05
N ASN A 154 12.81 0.08 -13.50
CA ASN A 154 12.07 -1.16 -13.70
C ASN A 154 11.16 -1.51 -12.53
N ILE A 155 11.45 -0.95 -11.35
CA ILE A 155 10.66 -1.21 -10.15
C ILE A 155 10.44 0.08 -9.35
N ILE A 156 9.20 0.31 -8.92
CA ILE A 156 8.84 1.29 -7.91
C ILE A 156 8.60 0.54 -6.61
N ILE A 157 9.30 0.94 -5.55
CA ILE A 157 9.14 0.41 -4.20
C ILE A 157 8.48 1.50 -3.35
N LEU A 158 7.20 1.34 -3.02
CA LEU A 158 6.54 2.20 -2.03
C LEU A 158 6.60 1.51 -0.67
N ASP A 159 7.50 1.98 0.18
CA ASP A 159 7.69 1.45 1.51
C ASP A 159 6.89 2.23 2.55
N GLU A 160 6.26 1.49 3.47
CA GLU A 160 5.32 2.01 4.48
C GLU A 160 4.13 2.78 3.86
N TYR A 161 3.43 2.12 2.91
CA TYR A 161 2.25 2.72 2.30
C TYR A 161 1.07 2.88 3.27
N GLN A 162 1.01 2.12 4.37
CA GLN A 162 0.04 2.33 5.42
C GLN A 162 0.56 3.34 6.43
N LYS A 163 -0.34 4.21 6.88
CA LYS A 163 -0.01 5.22 7.89
C LYS A 163 0.11 4.57 9.28
N GLU A 164 0.96 5.12 10.12
CA GLU A 164 0.91 4.82 11.56
C GLU A 164 -0.33 5.44 12.20
N GLU A 165 -0.68 4.99 13.39
CA GLU A 165 -1.90 5.43 14.09
C GLU A 165 -1.93 6.95 14.33
N SER A 166 -0.79 7.54 14.65
CA SER A 166 -0.63 8.99 14.87
C SER A 166 -0.52 9.84 13.61
N ASP A 167 -0.51 9.22 12.42
CA ASP A 167 -0.36 9.88 11.13
C ASP A 167 -1.71 9.96 10.39
N TYR A 168 -1.75 10.68 9.28
CA TYR A 168 -2.94 10.79 8.42
C TYR A 168 -2.60 10.59 6.95
N TYR A 169 -3.60 10.18 6.17
CA TYR A 169 -3.48 10.14 4.73
C TYR A 169 -3.76 11.52 4.14
N ARG A 170 -2.92 11.93 3.19
CA ARG A 170 -3.20 13.14 2.42
C ARG A 170 -4.24 12.83 1.35
N ARG A 171 -5.06 13.80 1.04
CA ARG A 171 -6.05 13.67 -0.02
C ARG A 171 -5.38 13.34 -1.35
N GLY A 172 -5.87 12.30 -2.03
CA GLY A 172 -5.39 11.90 -3.35
C GLY A 172 -4.09 11.11 -3.38
N GLU A 173 -3.57 10.58 -2.27
CA GLU A 173 -2.35 9.76 -2.26
C GLU A 173 -2.44 8.56 -3.21
N GLY A 174 -3.58 7.85 -3.23
CA GLY A 174 -3.78 6.70 -4.13
C GLY A 174 -3.73 7.10 -5.61
N VAL A 175 -4.43 8.18 -5.98
CA VAL A 175 -4.39 8.76 -7.34
C VAL A 175 -2.98 9.24 -7.68
N GLY A 176 -2.29 9.87 -6.71
CA GLY A 176 -0.91 10.33 -6.87
C GLY A 176 0.04 9.19 -7.23
N LEU A 177 -0.06 8.05 -6.54
CA LEU A 177 0.75 6.87 -6.86
C LEU A 177 0.43 6.29 -8.24
N ALA A 178 -0.86 6.22 -8.61
CA ALA A 178 -1.27 5.75 -9.94
C ALA A 178 -0.68 6.64 -11.06
N ASN A 179 -0.71 7.97 -10.88
CA ASN A 179 -0.13 8.92 -11.83
C ASN A 179 1.41 8.79 -11.92
N ILE A 180 2.09 8.51 -10.81
CA ILE A 180 3.54 8.24 -10.81
C ILE A 180 3.81 6.96 -11.61
N TYR A 181 3.07 5.89 -11.33
CA TYR A 181 3.21 4.63 -12.05
C TYR A 181 3.04 4.84 -13.56
N GLU A 182 1.96 5.48 -14.00
CA GLU A 182 1.71 5.77 -15.41
C GLU A 182 2.83 6.61 -16.04
N THR A 183 3.29 7.65 -15.33
CA THR A 183 4.38 8.53 -15.79
C THR A 183 5.70 7.78 -16.01
N VAL A 184 6.04 6.84 -15.14
CA VAL A 184 7.27 6.04 -15.24
C VAL A 184 7.11 4.88 -16.22
N ASN A 185 5.95 4.23 -16.25
CA ASN A 185 5.65 3.10 -17.14
C ASN A 185 5.60 3.49 -18.63
N ARG A 186 5.11 4.69 -18.96
CA ARG A 186 5.17 5.30 -20.31
C ARG A 186 4.86 4.37 -21.48
N ASN A 187 3.76 3.65 -21.43
CA ASN A 187 3.32 2.79 -22.52
C ASN A 187 4.29 1.64 -22.88
N ARG A 188 5.11 1.15 -21.93
CA ARG A 188 6.05 0.04 -22.17
C ARG A 188 5.37 -1.17 -22.82
N GLU A 189 4.19 -1.54 -22.35
CA GLU A 189 3.43 -2.67 -22.85
C GLU A 189 3.01 -2.49 -24.32
N LEU A 190 2.66 -1.26 -24.72
CA LEU A 190 2.37 -0.93 -26.10
C LEU A 190 3.60 -1.03 -27.02
N GLN A 191 4.79 -0.98 -26.41
CA GLN A 191 6.09 -1.14 -27.10
C GLN A 191 6.63 -2.57 -26.99
N GLY A 192 5.84 -3.52 -26.46
CA GLY A 192 6.23 -4.90 -26.27
C GLY A 192 7.25 -5.13 -25.15
N GLN A 193 7.41 -4.15 -24.26
CA GLN A 193 8.32 -4.24 -23.11
C GLN A 193 7.57 -4.78 -21.87
N LYS A 194 8.33 -5.37 -20.89
CA LYS A 194 7.80 -5.76 -19.59
C LYS A 194 7.23 -4.52 -18.87
N PRO A 195 6.02 -4.60 -18.29
CA PRO A 195 5.48 -3.50 -17.49
C PRO A 195 6.38 -3.20 -16.29
N LEU A 196 6.33 -1.96 -15.83
CA LEU A 196 6.96 -1.54 -14.60
C LEU A 196 6.38 -2.33 -13.42
N THR A 197 7.21 -2.76 -12.49
CA THR A 197 6.74 -3.37 -11.26
C THR A 197 6.49 -2.31 -10.19
N LEU A 198 5.29 -2.27 -9.62
CA LEU A 198 4.95 -1.48 -8.44
C LEU A 198 4.86 -2.41 -7.23
N LEU A 199 5.79 -2.27 -6.31
CA LEU A 199 5.88 -3.02 -5.07
C LEU A 199 5.51 -2.12 -3.88
N CYS A 200 4.32 -2.32 -3.32
CA CYS A 200 3.84 -1.61 -2.14
C CYS A 200 4.03 -2.50 -0.91
N MET A 201 4.81 -2.05 0.07
CA MET A 201 5.11 -2.80 1.29
C MET A 201 4.74 -2.00 2.53
N SER A 202 4.17 -2.67 3.55
CA SER A 202 3.87 -2.03 4.82
C SER A 202 3.67 -3.06 5.95
N ASN A 203 3.56 -2.56 7.17
CA ASN A 203 2.97 -3.32 8.27
C ASN A 203 1.45 -3.36 8.09
N ALA A 204 0.75 -4.32 8.72
CA ALA A 204 -0.70 -4.31 8.80
C ALA A 204 -1.14 -3.28 9.85
N VAL A 205 -1.80 -2.21 9.41
CA VAL A 205 -2.27 -1.13 10.31
C VAL A 205 -3.77 -0.94 10.17
N GLY A 206 -4.29 -0.55 9.01
CA GLY A 206 -5.70 -0.29 8.80
C GLY A 206 -6.18 -0.62 7.39
N MET A 207 -7.45 -1.02 7.28
CA MET A 207 -8.09 -1.32 6.00
C MET A 207 -8.46 -0.06 5.24
N ALA A 208 -8.73 1.05 5.97
CA ALA A 208 -9.08 2.34 5.41
C ALA A 208 -7.84 3.06 4.90
N ASN A 209 -7.35 2.68 3.73
CA ASN A 209 -6.23 3.36 3.11
C ASN A 209 -6.51 3.72 1.64
N PRO A 210 -5.98 4.87 1.15
CA PRO A 210 -6.29 5.40 -0.18
C PRO A 210 -5.76 4.52 -1.31
N TYR A 211 -4.75 3.70 -1.06
CA TYR A 211 -4.20 2.80 -2.07
C TYR A 211 -5.14 1.62 -2.31
N TYR A 212 -5.66 0.98 -1.27
CA TYR A 212 -6.66 -0.08 -1.42
C TYR A 212 -7.93 0.44 -2.09
N MET A 213 -8.34 1.67 -1.75
CA MET A 213 -9.49 2.32 -2.38
C MET A 213 -9.25 2.62 -3.86
N GLN A 214 -8.06 3.10 -4.23
CA GLN A 214 -7.70 3.45 -5.61
C GLN A 214 -7.67 2.22 -6.52
N TRP A 215 -7.13 1.10 -6.05
CA TRP A 215 -7.08 -0.16 -6.80
C TRP A 215 -8.32 -1.04 -6.60
N GLU A 216 -9.31 -0.58 -5.82
CA GLU A 216 -10.54 -1.31 -5.51
C GLU A 216 -10.28 -2.73 -4.96
N ILE A 217 -9.33 -2.85 -4.04
CA ILE A 217 -8.93 -4.12 -3.44
C ILE A 217 -9.33 -4.26 -1.96
N THR A 218 -9.91 -3.22 -1.33
CA THR A 218 -10.29 -3.23 0.10
C THR A 218 -11.13 -4.45 0.46
N ASP A 219 -12.22 -4.70 -0.28
CA ASP A 219 -13.12 -5.85 -0.01
C ASP A 219 -12.42 -7.20 -0.20
N THR A 220 -11.42 -7.24 -1.11
CA THR A 220 -10.64 -8.46 -1.36
C THR A 220 -9.67 -8.72 -0.23
N VAL A 221 -8.94 -7.69 0.22
CA VAL A 221 -8.02 -7.79 1.36
C VAL A 221 -8.79 -8.17 2.63
N GLU A 222 -9.96 -7.59 2.86
CA GLU A 222 -10.84 -7.96 3.97
C GLU A 222 -11.21 -9.45 3.95
N LYS A 223 -11.62 -9.95 2.79
CA LYS A 223 -11.95 -11.38 2.63
C LYS A 223 -10.74 -12.29 2.82
N MET A 224 -9.55 -11.88 2.36
CA MET A 224 -8.31 -12.63 2.57
C MET A 224 -8.00 -12.77 4.06
N ILE A 225 -8.06 -11.67 4.81
CA ILE A 225 -7.80 -11.67 6.25
C ILE A 225 -8.83 -12.56 6.98
N GLY A 226 -10.12 -12.39 6.68
CA GLY A 226 -11.18 -13.19 7.28
C GLY A 226 -11.07 -14.69 7.00
N LYS A 227 -10.52 -15.07 5.84
CA LYS A 227 -10.28 -16.47 5.43
C LYS A 227 -8.87 -16.96 5.76
N LYS A 228 -7.99 -16.13 6.31
CA LYS A 228 -6.56 -16.40 6.50
C LYS A 228 -5.86 -16.84 5.19
N GLU A 229 -6.29 -16.25 4.09
CA GLU A 229 -5.71 -16.48 2.76
C GLU A 229 -4.43 -15.65 2.64
N ARG A 230 -3.29 -16.29 2.48
CA ARG A 230 -1.97 -15.65 2.48
C ARG A 230 -1.61 -14.94 1.19
N VAL A 231 -2.06 -15.43 0.07
CA VAL A 231 -1.72 -14.91 -1.25
C VAL A 231 -2.91 -14.96 -2.17
N LYS A 232 -3.12 -13.90 -2.93
CA LYS A 232 -4.18 -13.84 -3.94
C LYS A 232 -3.70 -13.09 -5.17
N LEU A 233 -3.78 -13.74 -6.31
CA LEU A 233 -3.56 -13.12 -7.62
C LEU A 233 -4.91 -12.74 -8.23
N LEU A 234 -5.09 -11.46 -8.48
CA LEU A 234 -6.21 -10.92 -9.24
C LEU A 234 -5.76 -10.82 -10.70
N ALA A 235 -5.85 -11.93 -11.43
CA ALA A 235 -5.28 -12.07 -12.78
C ALA A 235 -5.84 -11.01 -13.75
N ASP A 236 -7.14 -10.75 -13.69
CA ASP A 236 -7.81 -9.75 -14.55
C ASP A 236 -7.31 -8.31 -14.34
N LYS A 237 -6.76 -8.04 -13.14
CA LYS A 237 -6.23 -6.73 -12.76
C LYS A 237 -4.70 -6.67 -12.78
N GLY A 238 -4.01 -7.80 -12.90
CA GLY A 238 -2.56 -7.88 -12.77
C GLY A 238 -2.08 -7.51 -11.34
N ILE A 239 -2.87 -7.80 -10.31
CA ILE A 239 -2.55 -7.44 -8.92
C ILE A 239 -2.29 -8.69 -8.09
N LEU A 240 -1.15 -8.70 -7.41
CA LEU A 240 -0.81 -9.71 -6.42
C LEU A 240 -0.95 -9.12 -5.01
N LEU A 241 -1.68 -9.81 -4.15
CA LEU A 241 -1.89 -9.47 -2.75
C LEU A 241 -1.20 -10.52 -1.88
N ILE A 242 -0.39 -10.09 -0.90
CA ILE A 242 0.38 -10.98 -0.03
C ILE A 242 0.24 -10.55 1.42
N ASP A 243 -0.22 -11.47 2.26
CA ASP A 243 -0.17 -11.40 3.72
C ASP A 243 1.00 -12.24 4.23
N LEU A 244 2.06 -11.59 4.71
CA LEU A 244 3.23 -12.24 5.29
C LEU A 244 2.99 -12.63 6.76
N VAL A 245 1.85 -13.25 7.02
CA VAL A 245 1.56 -13.89 8.30
C VAL A 245 2.48 -15.11 8.49
N ASP A 246 2.74 -15.50 9.72
CA ASP A 246 3.60 -16.65 10.06
C ASP A 246 5.04 -16.57 9.53
N SER A 247 5.58 -15.36 9.37
CA SER A 247 6.98 -15.18 9.04
C SER A 247 7.88 -15.93 10.03
N PRO A 248 8.85 -16.75 9.55
CA PRO A 248 9.80 -17.43 10.44
C PRO A 248 10.51 -16.44 11.38
N ILE A 249 10.93 -15.29 10.86
CA ILE A 249 11.59 -14.23 11.64
C ILE A 249 10.64 -13.62 12.69
N ALA A 250 9.34 -13.48 12.40
CA ALA A 250 8.39 -12.98 13.39
C ALA A 250 8.28 -13.94 14.60
N LYS A 251 8.35 -15.25 14.37
CA LYS A 251 8.35 -16.25 15.45
C LYS A 251 9.59 -16.17 16.33
N GLU A 252 10.76 -15.94 15.76
CA GLU A 252 12.01 -15.73 16.51
C GLU A 252 11.92 -14.43 17.33
N LYS A 253 11.44 -13.35 16.73
CA LYS A 253 11.26 -12.05 17.38
C LYS A 253 10.30 -12.11 18.57
N ALA A 254 9.25 -12.92 18.50
CA ALA A 254 8.31 -13.10 19.59
C ALA A 254 9.01 -13.54 20.89
N ASN A 255 10.16 -14.21 20.80
CA ASN A 255 10.96 -14.67 21.93
C ASN A 255 11.94 -13.62 22.49
N THR A 256 12.01 -12.42 21.89
CA THR A 256 12.87 -11.35 22.42
C THR A 256 12.27 -10.67 23.66
N ALA A 257 13.09 -9.98 24.44
CA ALA A 257 12.67 -9.38 25.72
C ALA A 257 11.49 -8.40 25.54
N LEU A 258 11.55 -7.53 24.52
CA LEU A 258 10.50 -6.56 24.24
C LEU A 258 9.16 -7.25 23.97
N TYR A 259 9.13 -8.19 23.02
CA TYR A 259 7.87 -8.82 22.61
C TYR A 259 7.29 -9.76 23.67
N ARG A 260 8.14 -10.44 24.44
CA ARG A 260 7.69 -11.20 25.60
C ARG A 260 6.99 -10.32 26.64
N SER A 261 7.55 -9.13 26.90
CA SER A 261 6.95 -8.18 27.87
C SER A 261 5.63 -7.58 27.37
N MET A 262 5.39 -7.58 26.08
CA MET A 262 4.20 -6.99 25.45
C MET A 262 3.17 -8.03 24.96
N THR A 263 3.35 -9.30 25.29
CA THR A 263 2.41 -10.35 24.89
C THR A 263 0.97 -9.98 25.27
N GLY A 264 0.04 -10.11 24.29
CA GLY A 264 -1.39 -9.81 24.46
C GLY A 264 -1.77 -8.33 24.31
N THR A 265 -0.82 -7.41 24.09
CA THR A 265 -1.11 -6.00 23.78
C THR A 265 -1.46 -5.84 22.28
N ASP A 266 -2.12 -4.70 21.93
CA ASP A 266 -2.40 -4.36 20.53
C ASP A 266 -1.11 -4.18 19.72
N PHE A 267 -0.06 -3.64 20.35
CA PHE A 267 1.26 -3.57 19.73
C PHE A 267 1.80 -4.95 19.34
N TYR A 268 1.70 -5.94 20.25
CA TYR A 268 2.14 -7.31 19.96
C TYR A 268 1.33 -7.94 18.82
N ARG A 269 0.00 -7.77 18.87
CA ARG A 269 -0.90 -8.28 17.82
C ARG A 269 -0.56 -7.70 16.44
N SER A 270 -0.33 -6.40 16.36
CA SER A 270 0.05 -5.75 15.10
C SER A 270 1.45 -6.14 14.64
N ALA A 271 2.44 -6.13 15.54
CA ALA A 271 3.86 -6.28 15.19
C ALA A 271 4.27 -7.73 14.88
N ILE A 272 3.70 -8.70 15.61
CA ILE A 272 4.05 -10.13 15.51
C ILE A 272 2.98 -10.94 14.79
N GLU A 273 1.70 -10.76 15.18
CA GLU A 273 0.59 -11.54 14.65
C GLU A 273 0.02 -10.95 13.35
N ASN A 274 0.58 -9.83 12.89
CA ASN A 274 0.16 -9.13 11.67
C ASN A 274 -1.34 -8.84 11.64
N GLN A 275 -1.92 -8.51 12.80
CA GLN A 275 -3.33 -8.20 12.87
C GLN A 275 -3.55 -6.71 12.59
N TYR A 276 -4.51 -6.42 11.72
CA TYR A 276 -5.00 -5.07 11.53
C TYR A 276 -5.65 -4.55 12.82
N SER A 277 -5.53 -3.24 13.07
CA SER A 277 -6.28 -2.59 14.12
C SER A 277 -7.77 -2.92 13.96
N ALA A 278 -8.44 -3.22 15.10
CA ALA A 278 -9.86 -3.52 15.08
C ALA A 278 -10.64 -2.28 14.60
N GLU A 279 -11.03 -2.28 13.34
CA GLU A 279 -11.90 -1.25 12.79
C GLU A 279 -13.35 -1.56 13.17
N GLU A 280 -14.07 -0.56 13.62
CA GLU A 280 -15.48 -0.71 13.97
C GLU A 280 -16.30 -0.87 12.69
N LYS A 281 -16.90 -2.03 12.49
CA LYS A 281 -17.74 -2.38 11.34
C LYS A 281 -19.22 -2.55 11.72
N SER A 282 -19.64 -1.97 12.82
CA SER A 282 -21.02 -2.11 13.32
C SER A 282 -22.09 -1.55 12.38
N LEU A 283 -21.68 -0.68 11.46
CA LEU A 283 -22.56 -0.10 10.43
C LEU A 283 -22.57 -0.92 9.12
N VAL A 284 -21.78 -1.99 9.01
CA VAL A 284 -21.73 -2.82 7.80
C VAL A 284 -22.73 -3.96 7.94
N VAL A 285 -23.86 -3.82 7.24
CA VAL A 285 -24.99 -4.77 7.32
C VAL A 285 -25.60 -4.91 5.94
N SER A 286 -25.98 -6.11 5.52
CA SER A 286 -26.74 -6.31 4.28
C SER A 286 -28.24 -6.06 4.50
N ARG A 287 -28.84 -5.23 3.66
CA ARG A 287 -30.26 -4.86 3.73
C ARG A 287 -30.98 -5.07 2.39
N PRO A 288 -32.23 -5.51 2.40
CA PRO A 288 -33.04 -5.60 1.19
C PRO A 288 -33.54 -4.22 0.75
N LEU A 289 -33.23 -3.80 -0.48
CA LEU A 289 -33.61 -2.47 -1.01
C LEU A 289 -35.12 -2.23 -1.10
N ARG A 290 -35.95 -3.26 -1.06
CA ARG A 290 -37.44 -3.10 -1.06
C ARG A 290 -37.97 -2.26 0.10
N GLU A 291 -37.23 -2.09 1.17
CA GLU A 291 -37.60 -1.32 2.36
C GLU A 291 -37.16 0.15 2.26
N TYR A 292 -36.54 0.55 1.15
CA TYR A 292 -35.94 1.87 0.97
C TYR A 292 -36.44 2.56 -0.29
N TYR A 293 -36.36 3.89 -0.28
CA TYR A 293 -36.53 4.74 -1.45
C TYR A 293 -35.17 5.18 -1.97
N PRO A 294 -34.96 5.27 -3.30
CA PRO A 294 -33.75 5.83 -3.86
C PRO A 294 -33.67 7.32 -3.53
N LEU A 295 -32.50 7.78 -3.02
CA LEU A 295 -32.31 9.17 -2.60
C LEU A 295 -31.32 9.90 -3.50
N VAL A 296 -30.03 9.44 -3.56
CA VAL A 296 -28.98 10.10 -4.30
C VAL A 296 -27.82 9.13 -4.57
N GLN A 297 -27.13 9.32 -5.69
CA GLN A 297 -25.89 8.61 -5.99
C GLN A 297 -24.69 9.55 -5.86
N ILE A 298 -23.63 9.10 -5.18
CA ILE A 298 -22.32 9.77 -5.07
C ILE A 298 -21.23 8.85 -5.64
N GLY A 299 -20.66 9.24 -6.77
CA GLY A 299 -19.70 8.38 -7.46
C GLY A 299 -20.26 6.97 -7.70
N ARG A 300 -19.65 5.96 -7.08
CA ARG A 300 -20.07 4.55 -7.19
C ARG A 300 -21.14 4.11 -6.19
N CYS A 301 -21.43 4.91 -5.18
CA CYS A 301 -22.33 4.55 -4.08
C CYS A 301 -23.70 5.18 -4.27
N CYS A 302 -24.76 4.39 -4.09
CA CYS A 302 -26.13 4.82 -4.05
C CYS A 302 -26.62 4.89 -2.60
N ILE A 303 -27.20 6.00 -2.20
CA ILE A 303 -27.75 6.23 -0.88
C ILE A 303 -29.27 6.11 -0.98
N TYR A 304 -29.83 5.35 -0.07
CA TYR A 304 -31.26 5.07 0.03
C TYR A 304 -31.78 5.52 1.38
N GLU A 305 -33.02 6.00 1.44
CA GLU A 305 -33.70 6.36 2.66
C GLU A 305 -34.75 5.29 3.02
N HIS A 306 -34.77 4.86 4.27
CA HIS A 306 -35.71 3.84 4.73
C HIS A 306 -37.15 4.40 4.77
N LYS A 307 -38.12 3.61 4.32
CA LYS A 307 -39.52 4.01 4.15
C LYS A 307 -40.25 4.49 5.42
N SER A 308 -39.80 4.07 6.60
CA SER A 308 -40.49 4.32 7.87
C SER A 308 -39.60 4.58 9.07
N LYS A 309 -38.29 4.57 8.92
CA LYS A 309 -37.32 4.80 10.00
C LYS A 309 -36.33 5.90 9.62
N PRO A 310 -35.74 6.65 10.55
CA PRO A 310 -34.71 7.61 10.28
C PRO A 310 -33.39 6.87 10.04
N LEU A 311 -33.29 6.12 8.94
CA LEU A 311 -32.19 5.25 8.59
C LEU A 311 -31.90 5.35 7.10
N TYR A 312 -30.63 5.46 6.77
CA TYR A 312 -30.13 5.43 5.40
C TYR A 312 -29.35 4.14 5.16
N TYR A 313 -29.30 3.73 3.89
CA TYR A 313 -28.51 2.57 3.46
C TYR A 313 -27.68 2.91 2.24
N VAL A 314 -26.42 2.50 2.25
CA VAL A 314 -25.45 2.79 1.18
C VAL A 314 -24.98 1.48 0.56
N CYS A 315 -25.13 1.36 -0.76
CA CYS A 315 -24.64 0.22 -1.53
C CYS A 315 -24.24 0.64 -2.95
N ARG A 316 -23.67 -0.27 -3.72
CA ARG A 316 -23.27 0.00 -5.13
C ARG A 316 -24.38 -0.32 -6.13
N HIS A 317 -25.36 -1.07 -5.72
CA HIS A 317 -26.49 -1.42 -6.60
C HIS A 317 -27.43 -0.23 -6.78
N ARG A 318 -27.61 0.20 -8.03
CA ARG A 318 -28.55 1.26 -8.38
C ARG A 318 -29.92 0.68 -8.69
N SER A 319 -30.93 1.09 -7.94
CA SER A 319 -32.33 0.74 -8.15
C SER A 319 -33.17 2.01 -8.11
N GLY A 320 -33.86 2.32 -9.21
CA GLY A 320 -34.64 3.51 -9.38
C GLY A 320 -33.84 4.74 -9.86
N GLU A 321 -34.63 5.80 -10.17
CA GLU A 321 -34.06 7.09 -10.57
C GLU A 321 -33.61 7.89 -9.34
N MET A 322 -32.45 8.50 -9.42
CA MET A 322 -31.92 9.36 -8.37
C MET A 322 -30.91 10.37 -8.95
N PRO A 323 -30.79 11.57 -8.36
CA PRO A 323 -29.73 12.52 -8.71
C PRO A 323 -28.36 11.90 -8.54
N THR A 324 -27.42 12.25 -9.42
CA THR A 324 -26.06 11.72 -9.40
C THR A 324 -25.04 12.85 -9.27
N TYR A 325 -24.07 12.66 -8.38
CA TYR A 325 -22.95 13.56 -8.12
C TYR A 325 -21.64 12.83 -8.36
N GLY A 326 -20.75 13.46 -9.13
CA GLY A 326 -19.38 12.97 -9.37
C GLY A 326 -18.48 13.13 -8.15
N THR A 327 -17.24 12.66 -8.25
CA THR A 327 -16.25 12.70 -7.16
C THR A 327 -15.40 13.97 -7.12
N GLY A 328 -15.53 14.85 -8.12
CA GLY A 328 -14.81 16.13 -8.19
C GLY A 328 -15.26 17.13 -7.12
N ASP A 329 -14.42 18.12 -6.81
CA ASP A 329 -14.66 19.10 -5.74
C ASP A 329 -15.93 19.91 -5.95
N TYR A 330 -16.25 20.28 -7.19
CA TYR A 330 -17.47 21.00 -7.52
C TYR A 330 -18.72 20.16 -7.19
N GLU A 331 -18.73 18.91 -7.60
CA GLU A 331 -19.85 18.00 -7.34
C GLU A 331 -20.02 17.68 -5.86
N ARG A 332 -18.91 17.54 -5.13
CA ARG A 332 -18.93 17.38 -3.67
C ARG A 332 -19.54 18.59 -2.98
N LYS A 333 -19.22 19.81 -3.41
CA LYS A 333 -19.83 21.06 -2.86
C LYS A 333 -21.34 21.10 -3.16
N ARG A 334 -21.75 20.76 -4.36
CA ARG A 334 -23.18 20.68 -4.73
C ARG A 334 -23.93 19.65 -3.90
N PHE A 335 -23.35 18.47 -3.74
CA PHE A 335 -23.91 17.43 -2.90
C PHE A 335 -24.10 17.91 -1.45
N ARG A 336 -23.07 18.50 -0.85
CA ARG A 336 -23.14 19.02 0.52
C ARG A 336 -24.21 20.10 0.68
N ALA A 337 -24.37 20.95 -0.30
CA ALA A 337 -25.42 21.96 -0.28
C ALA A 337 -26.84 21.35 -0.30
N ALA A 338 -27.05 20.25 -1.03
CA ALA A 338 -28.35 19.62 -1.18
C ALA A 338 -28.63 18.53 -0.13
N TYR A 339 -27.60 17.78 0.27
CA TYR A 339 -27.70 16.57 1.10
C TYR A 339 -26.80 16.59 2.33
N GLY A 340 -26.35 17.77 2.77
CA GLY A 340 -25.44 17.91 3.91
C GLY A 340 -25.97 17.33 5.22
N TYR A 341 -27.28 17.16 5.35
CA TYR A 341 -27.93 16.54 6.50
C TYR A 341 -27.63 15.03 6.65
N ILE A 342 -27.12 14.38 5.62
CA ILE A 342 -26.76 12.96 5.68
C ILE A 342 -25.49 12.74 6.53
N TRP A 343 -24.56 13.71 6.57
CA TRP A 343 -23.35 13.58 7.40
C TRP A 343 -23.67 13.54 8.91
N PRO A 344 -24.50 14.43 9.49
CA PRO A 344 -24.99 14.28 10.85
C PRO A 344 -25.68 12.93 11.13
N ALA A 345 -26.45 12.39 10.17
CA ALA A 345 -27.07 11.07 10.33
C ALA A 345 -26.02 9.96 10.46
N TYR A 346 -24.89 10.04 9.73
CA TYR A 346 -23.77 9.12 9.92
C TYR A 346 -23.18 9.20 11.33
N LEU A 347 -22.95 10.40 11.84
CA LEU A 347 -22.41 10.61 13.19
C LEU A 347 -23.37 10.09 14.27
N GLN A 348 -24.67 10.07 14.00
CA GLN A 348 -25.70 9.50 14.87
C GLN A 348 -25.95 8.01 14.64
N ARG A 349 -25.11 7.34 13.81
CA ARG A 349 -25.22 5.91 13.47
C ARG A 349 -26.57 5.54 12.80
N GLN A 350 -27.12 6.48 12.06
CA GLN A 350 -28.38 6.31 11.28
C GLN A 350 -28.11 5.99 9.80
N ILE A 351 -26.88 5.55 9.47
CA ILE A 351 -26.52 5.06 8.14
C ILE A 351 -25.91 3.68 8.27
N GLU A 352 -26.33 2.77 7.42
CA GLU A 352 -25.75 1.44 7.27
C GLU A 352 -25.16 1.28 5.87
N PHE A 353 -24.16 0.41 5.74
CA PHE A 353 -23.41 0.19 4.51
C PHE A 353 -23.42 -1.29 4.12
N GLU A 354 -23.52 -1.58 2.83
CA GLU A 354 -23.41 -2.96 2.34
C GLU A 354 -22.00 -3.52 2.56
N ARG A 355 -20.97 -2.65 2.44
CA ARG A 355 -19.55 -3.01 2.52
C ARG A 355 -18.78 -1.96 3.29
N TYR A 356 -17.71 -2.39 3.93
CA TYR A 356 -16.81 -1.49 4.63
C TYR A 356 -16.13 -0.47 3.69
N SER A 357 -15.77 -0.88 2.47
CA SER A 357 -15.23 0.02 1.45
C SER A 357 -16.20 1.12 1.02
N ASP A 358 -17.51 0.92 1.16
CA ASP A 358 -18.51 1.93 0.87
C ASP A 358 -18.64 2.93 2.03
N GLU A 359 -18.46 2.48 3.27
CA GLU A 359 -18.34 3.35 4.45
C GLU A 359 -17.11 4.24 4.34
N ILE A 360 -15.93 3.68 4.01
CA ILE A 360 -14.69 4.45 3.81
C ILE A 360 -14.90 5.52 2.74
N PHE A 361 -15.45 5.13 1.58
CA PHE A 361 -15.74 6.06 0.49
C PHE A 361 -16.68 7.19 0.93
N PHE A 362 -17.77 6.85 1.64
CA PHE A 362 -18.72 7.82 2.15
C PHE A 362 -18.06 8.82 3.10
N ARG A 363 -17.23 8.33 4.04
CA ARG A 363 -16.48 9.19 4.99
C ARG A 363 -15.55 10.15 4.27
N GLU A 364 -14.81 9.69 3.28
CA GLU A 364 -13.93 10.54 2.46
C GLU A 364 -14.71 11.54 1.61
N TYR A 365 -15.90 11.17 1.15
CA TYR A 365 -16.72 12.02 0.30
C TYR A 365 -17.42 13.12 1.10
N CYS A 366 -17.99 12.80 2.25
CA CYS A 366 -18.85 13.66 3.05
C CYS A 366 -18.12 14.36 4.21
N GLY A 367 -17.10 13.74 4.75
CA GLY A 367 -16.50 14.07 6.07
C GLY A 367 -15.61 15.31 6.14
N THR A 368 -15.42 16.10 5.07
CA THR A 368 -14.57 17.32 5.14
C THR A 368 -15.07 18.42 4.24
#